data_e9da40e9e69de653de5ea3ed043ce62b
#
_entry.id   e9da40e9e69de653de5ea3ed043ce62b
#
_cell.length_a   1.000
_cell.length_b   1.000
_cell.length_c   1.000
_cell.angle_alpha   90.00
_cell.angle_beta   90.00
_cell.angle_gamma   90.00
#
_symmetry.space_group_name_H-M   'P 1'
#
loop_
_entity.id
_entity.type
_entity.pdbx_description
1 polymer ?
#
loop_
_entity_poly.entity_id
_entity_poly.type
_entity_poly.pdbx_seq_one_letter_code
_entity_poly.pdbx_strand_id
1 'polypeptide(L)'
;MKKRIFMALLAAVSAFAMVSCGDDKKDDPTPSGTIVTEAKYSKTSNSVITEYPIELGDMGAESWSNEYKFSNGLVTSHTATINCSSSLIAKLAYEEWKSQEGQETEDNETVNKVTQKGNTIIVEYAVEEGMTEMEAVITSKLLAQAMGATGSDIELTEEESKYLANGFGRYDDDDTNSDDDDVTGSEE
;
A
#
# COMPACT_ATOMS: atom_id res chain seq x y z
N MET A 1 -2.19 -21.43 9.18
CA MET A 1 -0.94 -20.65 8.99
C MET A 1 -1.07 -19.93 7.63
N LYS A 2 -1.47 -18.67 7.62
CA LYS A 2 -1.56 -17.86 6.39
C LYS A 2 -0.22 -17.13 6.25
N LYS A 3 0.60 -17.55 5.29
CA LYS A 3 1.83 -16.86 4.94
C LYS A 3 1.43 -15.53 4.30
N ARG A 4 1.64 -14.45 5.00
CA ARG A 4 1.54 -13.11 4.44
C ARG A 4 2.77 -12.88 3.57
N ILE A 5 2.59 -12.96 2.28
CA ILE A 5 3.63 -12.66 1.31
C ILE A 5 3.41 -11.20 0.92
N PHE A 6 4.34 -10.34 1.30
CA PHE A 6 4.50 -9.01 0.72
C PHE A 6 4.84 -9.17 -0.76
N MET A 7 3.83 -9.30 -1.59
CA MET A 7 3.95 -9.27 -3.04
C MET A 7 2.65 -8.75 -3.59
N ALA A 8 2.52 -7.47 -3.49
CA ALA A 8 1.42 -6.91 -4.17
C ALA A 8 1.80 -5.56 -4.70
N LEU A 9 1.44 -5.26 -5.76
CA LEU A 9 1.42 -4.03 -6.53
C LEU A 9 2.05 -4.15 -7.92
N LEU A 10 2.27 -5.34 -8.44
CA LEU A 10 2.76 -5.48 -9.83
C LEU A 10 1.79 -6.23 -10.76
N ALA A 11 0.60 -6.62 -10.30
CA ALA A 11 -0.29 -7.47 -11.11
C ALA A 11 -1.38 -6.74 -11.91
N ALA A 12 -1.61 -5.45 -11.69
CA ALA A 12 -2.72 -4.73 -12.33
C ALA A 12 -2.42 -4.18 -13.74
N VAL A 13 -1.22 -4.39 -14.30
CA VAL A 13 -0.82 -3.75 -15.57
C VAL A 13 -1.06 -4.61 -16.81
N SER A 14 -1.56 -5.83 -16.73
CA SER A 14 -1.53 -6.76 -17.87
C SER A 14 -2.83 -6.97 -18.67
N ALA A 15 -3.88 -6.17 -18.51
CA ALA A 15 -5.17 -6.45 -19.16
C ALA A 15 -5.77 -5.35 -20.02
N PHE A 16 -5.04 -4.38 -20.53
CA PHE A 16 -5.64 -3.39 -21.44
C PHE A 16 -5.04 -3.43 -22.84
N ALA A 17 -5.55 -4.36 -23.65
CA ALA A 17 -5.44 -4.27 -25.09
C ALA A 17 -6.79 -3.81 -25.67
N MET A 18 -6.78 -2.63 -26.29
CA MET A 18 -7.67 -2.11 -27.32
C MET A 18 -9.12 -1.74 -26.95
N VAL A 19 -9.35 -0.44 -26.78
CA VAL A 19 -10.50 0.21 -27.43
C VAL A 19 -10.05 1.54 -28.02
N SER A 20 -10.18 1.64 -29.33
CA SER A 20 -9.89 2.82 -30.16
C SER A 20 -11.14 3.69 -30.30
N CYS A 21 -10.89 5.00 -30.37
CA CYS A 21 -11.68 6.08 -30.99
C CYS A 21 -12.94 6.64 -30.30
N GLY A 22 -12.86 7.94 -30.09
CA GLY A 22 -13.99 8.83 -29.88
C GLY A 22 -13.54 10.20 -29.37
N ASP A 23 -13.33 11.12 -30.34
CA ASP A 23 -13.00 12.52 -30.11
C ASP A 23 -14.24 13.26 -29.60
N ASP A 24 -14.17 13.88 -28.42
CA ASP A 24 -15.08 14.98 -28.05
C ASP A 24 -14.42 15.87 -26.99
N LYS A 25 -13.94 17.02 -27.49
CA LYS A 25 -13.40 18.11 -26.68
C LYS A 25 -14.51 18.78 -25.89
N LYS A 26 -14.42 18.77 -24.59
CA LYS A 26 -14.87 19.85 -23.71
C LYS A 26 -13.86 20.02 -22.58
N ASP A 27 -13.11 21.11 -22.72
CA ASP A 27 -12.19 21.61 -21.70
C ASP A 27 -13.00 22.05 -20.46
N ASP A 28 -13.00 21.22 -19.42
CA ASP A 28 -13.37 21.63 -18.09
C ASP A 28 -12.09 21.69 -17.27
N PRO A 29 -11.67 22.85 -16.74
CA PRO A 29 -10.44 22.96 -15.95
C PRO A 29 -10.68 22.44 -14.53
N THR A 30 -10.84 21.13 -14.40
CA THR A 30 -10.77 20.49 -13.09
C THR A 30 -9.30 20.36 -12.72
N PRO A 31 -8.89 20.72 -11.50
CA PRO A 31 -7.49 20.61 -11.10
C PRO A 31 -7.03 19.16 -11.26
N SER A 32 -6.21 18.94 -12.27
CA SER A 32 -5.47 17.69 -12.44
C SER A 32 -4.52 17.59 -11.26
N GLY A 33 -4.57 16.52 -10.51
CA GLY A 33 -3.55 16.21 -9.53
C GLY A 33 -2.17 16.21 -10.20
N THR A 34 -1.15 16.65 -9.48
CA THR A 34 0.20 16.69 -10.02
C THR A 34 0.75 15.28 -10.14
N ILE A 35 1.17 14.89 -11.35
CA ILE A 35 1.89 13.64 -11.56
C ILE A 35 3.30 13.80 -10.99
N VAL A 36 3.68 12.93 -10.04
CA VAL A 36 5.06 12.87 -9.55
C VAL A 36 5.93 12.09 -10.56
N THR A 37 7.19 12.43 -10.64
CA THR A 37 8.16 11.82 -11.58
C THR A 37 9.16 10.92 -10.90
N GLU A 38 9.19 10.91 -9.58
CA GLU A 38 10.13 10.13 -8.77
C GLU A 38 9.40 9.59 -7.54
N ALA A 39 9.82 8.41 -7.09
CA ALA A 39 9.33 7.86 -5.84
C ALA A 39 9.84 8.69 -4.64
N LYS A 40 8.95 8.96 -3.68
CA LYS A 40 9.23 9.75 -2.48
C LYS A 40 8.61 9.11 -1.26
N TYR A 41 9.28 9.32 -0.15
CA TYR A 41 8.80 8.96 1.17
C TYR A 41 8.79 10.21 2.04
N SER A 42 7.77 10.34 2.88
CA SER A 42 7.72 11.39 3.90
C SER A 42 6.99 10.90 5.14
N LYS A 43 7.46 11.33 6.30
CA LYS A 43 6.83 11.03 7.59
C LYS A 43 6.64 12.33 8.37
N THR A 44 5.46 12.46 8.98
CA THR A 44 5.14 13.51 9.94
C THR A 44 4.87 12.89 11.33
N SER A 45 4.42 13.69 12.28
CA SER A 45 4.04 13.19 13.61
C SER A 45 2.77 12.31 13.61
N ASN A 46 1.97 12.36 12.56
CA ASN A 46 0.67 11.69 12.51
C ASN A 46 0.34 11.03 11.16
N SER A 47 1.29 11.01 10.24
CA SER A 47 1.12 10.31 8.97
C SER A 47 2.45 9.90 8.36
N VAL A 48 2.37 8.90 7.49
CA VAL A 48 3.43 8.51 6.57
C VAL A 48 2.85 8.43 5.16
N ILE A 49 3.60 8.94 4.19
CA ILE A 49 3.17 9.01 2.79
C ILE A 49 4.28 8.46 1.90
N THR A 50 3.90 7.59 0.95
CA THR A 50 4.75 7.12 -0.14
C THR A 50 4.12 7.52 -1.45
N GLU A 51 4.84 8.28 -2.28
CA GLU A 51 4.42 8.71 -3.62
C GLU A 51 5.32 8.09 -4.67
N TYR A 52 4.75 7.66 -5.81
CA TYR A 52 5.55 7.10 -6.91
C TYR A 52 4.82 7.22 -8.25
N PRO A 53 5.57 7.33 -9.36
CA PRO A 53 4.99 7.35 -10.71
C PRO A 53 4.71 5.93 -11.20
N ILE A 54 3.70 5.82 -12.09
CA ILE A 54 3.43 4.62 -12.90
C ILE A 54 3.30 5.06 -14.34
N GLU A 55 4.18 4.54 -15.20
CA GLU A 55 4.14 4.76 -16.64
C GLU A 55 3.20 3.73 -17.30
N LEU A 56 2.22 4.21 -18.07
CA LEU A 56 1.25 3.36 -18.77
C LEU A 56 1.54 3.30 -20.28
N GLY A 57 2.80 3.49 -20.67
CA GLY A 57 3.24 3.54 -22.05
C GLY A 57 2.55 4.65 -22.84
N ASP A 58 2.02 4.32 -24.02
CA ASP A 58 1.37 5.29 -24.91
C ASP A 58 0.05 5.85 -24.34
N MET A 59 -0.50 5.26 -23.31
CA MET A 59 -1.72 5.75 -22.67
C MET A 59 -1.47 6.94 -21.74
N GLY A 60 -0.23 7.13 -21.27
CA GLY A 60 0.16 8.21 -20.36
C GLY A 60 0.78 7.73 -19.07
N ALA A 61 0.52 8.43 -17.98
CA ALA A 61 1.09 8.13 -16.67
C ALA A 61 0.08 8.36 -15.54
N GLU A 62 0.33 7.70 -14.45
CA GLU A 62 -0.32 7.94 -13.16
C GLU A 62 0.73 8.29 -12.11
N SER A 63 0.31 8.91 -11.02
CA SER A 63 1.10 8.92 -9.80
C SER A 63 0.24 8.48 -8.63
N TRP A 64 0.82 7.64 -7.82
CA TRP A 64 0.16 7.06 -6.66
C TRP A 64 0.72 7.67 -5.39
N SER A 65 -0.15 7.89 -4.42
CA SER A 65 0.21 8.34 -3.08
C SER A 65 -0.51 7.46 -2.08
N ASN A 66 0.21 6.66 -1.31
CA ASN A 66 -0.33 5.89 -0.20
C ASN A 66 -0.08 6.65 1.10
N GLU A 67 -1.15 7.00 1.82
CA GLU A 67 -1.10 7.70 3.09
C GLU A 67 -1.69 6.83 4.20
N TYR A 68 -0.88 6.58 5.24
CA TYR A 68 -1.37 6.09 6.52
C TYR A 68 -1.38 7.23 7.53
N LYS A 69 -2.51 7.42 8.21
CA LYS A 69 -2.60 8.32 9.36
C LYS A 69 -2.65 7.51 10.65
N PHE A 70 -2.03 8.04 11.69
CA PHE A 70 -1.98 7.37 12.97
C PHE A 70 -2.25 8.33 14.12
N SER A 71 -2.74 7.77 15.22
CA SER A 71 -2.95 8.46 16.49
C SER A 71 -2.72 7.49 17.63
N ASN A 72 -1.99 7.93 18.65
CA ASN A 72 -1.65 7.08 19.81
C ASN A 72 -0.96 5.77 19.44
N GLY A 73 -0.09 5.80 18.42
CA GLY A 73 0.68 4.64 17.95
C GLY A 73 -0.09 3.63 17.10
N LEU A 74 -1.38 3.89 16.80
CA LEU A 74 -2.22 3.03 15.96
C LEU A 74 -2.60 3.75 14.66
N VAL A 75 -2.68 2.99 13.57
CA VAL A 75 -3.19 3.49 12.28
C VAL A 75 -4.69 3.74 12.40
N THR A 76 -5.12 4.90 11.93
CA THR A 76 -6.52 5.35 11.98
C THR A 76 -7.15 5.47 10.59
N SER A 77 -6.34 5.59 9.53
CA SER A 77 -6.82 5.55 8.15
C SER A 77 -5.71 5.11 7.19
N HIS A 78 -6.12 4.45 6.11
CA HIS A 78 -5.27 4.15 4.96
C HIS A 78 -5.99 4.63 3.69
N THR A 79 -5.32 5.45 2.90
CA THR A 79 -5.88 6.05 1.69
C THR A 79 -4.85 6.02 0.56
N ALA A 80 -5.24 5.49 -0.61
CA ALA A 80 -4.49 5.71 -1.82
C ALA A 80 -5.12 6.83 -2.65
N THR A 81 -4.28 7.72 -3.19
CA THR A 81 -4.68 8.76 -4.12
C THR A 81 -3.97 8.53 -5.45
N ILE A 82 -4.73 8.38 -6.52
CA ILE A 82 -4.23 8.11 -7.86
C ILE A 82 -4.50 9.35 -8.72
N ASN A 83 -3.44 10.01 -9.17
CA ASN A 83 -3.53 11.15 -10.07
C ASN A 83 -3.23 10.68 -11.50
N CYS A 84 -4.16 10.86 -12.43
CA CYS A 84 -4.06 10.38 -13.78
C CYS A 84 -3.72 11.54 -14.75
N SER A 85 -2.88 11.27 -15.74
CA SER A 85 -2.46 12.26 -16.73
C SER A 85 -3.58 12.67 -17.69
N SER A 86 -4.67 11.90 -17.79
CA SER A 86 -5.81 12.20 -18.61
C SER A 86 -7.14 11.75 -18.00
N SER A 87 -8.25 12.34 -18.48
CA SER A 87 -9.59 11.97 -18.05
C SER A 87 -9.99 10.55 -18.50
N LEU A 88 -9.41 10.06 -19.59
CA LEU A 88 -9.64 8.69 -20.04
C LEU A 88 -9.03 7.68 -19.06
N ILE A 89 -7.76 7.88 -18.67
CA ILE A 89 -7.10 7.04 -17.66
C ILE A 89 -7.86 7.10 -16.34
N ALA A 90 -8.23 8.31 -15.89
CA ALA A 90 -8.97 8.48 -14.66
C ALA A 90 -10.31 7.74 -14.66
N LYS A 91 -11.01 7.73 -15.80
CA LYS A 91 -12.25 6.98 -15.93
C LYS A 91 -12.02 5.48 -15.84
N LEU A 92 -11.01 4.95 -16.54
CA LEU A 92 -10.69 3.52 -16.52
C LEU A 92 -10.26 3.09 -15.11
N ALA A 93 -9.37 3.84 -14.48
CA ALA A 93 -8.93 3.57 -13.11
C ALA A 93 -10.10 3.64 -12.12
N TYR A 94 -11.01 4.61 -12.27
CA TYR A 94 -12.18 4.71 -11.40
C TYR A 94 -13.10 3.50 -11.53
N GLU A 95 -13.43 3.06 -12.75
CA GLU A 95 -14.32 1.90 -12.99
C GLU A 95 -13.70 0.63 -12.40
N GLU A 96 -12.38 0.44 -12.56
CA GLU A 96 -11.66 -0.70 -12.01
C GLU A 96 -11.72 -0.70 -10.49
N TRP A 97 -11.28 0.37 -9.84
CA TRP A 97 -11.28 0.47 -8.37
C TRP A 97 -12.68 0.44 -7.80
N LYS A 98 -13.66 1.05 -8.47
CA LYS A 98 -15.06 1.03 -8.06
C LYS A 98 -15.64 -0.38 -8.05
N SER A 99 -15.20 -1.23 -8.97
CA SER A 99 -15.63 -2.63 -9.00
C SER A 99 -15.10 -3.45 -7.82
N GLN A 100 -14.04 -2.99 -7.15
CA GLN A 100 -13.43 -3.62 -5.98
C GLN A 100 -14.02 -3.12 -4.65
N GLU A 101 -14.88 -2.11 -4.67
CA GLU A 101 -15.49 -1.56 -3.45
C GLU A 101 -16.27 -2.64 -2.68
N GLY A 102 -15.93 -2.82 -1.42
CA GLY A 102 -16.45 -3.88 -0.56
C GLY A 102 -15.78 -5.24 -0.73
N GLN A 103 -14.73 -5.34 -1.55
CA GLN A 103 -13.99 -6.57 -1.77
C GLN A 103 -12.59 -6.49 -1.13
N GLU A 104 -12.06 -7.65 -0.81
CA GLU A 104 -10.67 -7.82 -0.38
C GLU A 104 -9.79 -7.89 -1.63
N THR A 105 -8.75 -7.06 -1.68
CA THR A 105 -7.75 -7.06 -2.75
C THR A 105 -6.83 -8.27 -2.64
N GLU A 106 -5.97 -8.49 -3.64
CA GLU A 106 -4.95 -9.56 -3.61
C GLU A 106 -3.98 -9.42 -2.42
N ASP A 107 -3.86 -8.19 -1.89
CA ASP A 107 -3.03 -7.85 -0.74
C ASP A 107 -3.72 -8.06 0.60
N ASN A 108 -4.94 -8.61 0.61
CA ASN A 108 -5.82 -8.77 1.76
C ASN A 108 -6.25 -7.42 2.38
N GLU A 109 -6.22 -6.34 1.62
CA GLU A 109 -6.79 -5.06 2.00
C GLU A 109 -8.22 -4.96 1.47
N THR A 110 -9.15 -4.54 2.29
CA THR A 110 -10.54 -4.33 1.86
C THR A 110 -10.72 -2.90 1.38
N VAL A 111 -11.22 -2.73 0.15
CA VAL A 111 -11.59 -1.42 -0.38
C VAL A 111 -12.91 -0.97 0.23
N ASN A 112 -12.89 0.05 1.07
CA ASN A 112 -14.09 0.58 1.71
C ASN A 112 -14.87 1.51 0.81
N LYS A 113 -14.17 2.41 0.09
CA LYS A 113 -14.79 3.43 -0.71
C LYS A 113 -13.89 3.94 -1.82
N VAL A 114 -14.47 4.19 -2.97
CA VAL A 114 -13.79 4.79 -4.11
C VAL A 114 -14.50 6.07 -4.53
N THR A 115 -13.74 7.16 -4.70
CA THR A 115 -14.25 8.47 -5.08
C THR A 115 -13.40 9.04 -6.22
N GLN A 116 -14.05 9.62 -7.23
CA GLN A 116 -13.37 10.35 -8.31
C GLN A 116 -13.60 11.86 -8.18
N LYS A 117 -12.52 12.64 -8.35
CA LYS A 117 -12.56 14.10 -8.44
C LYS A 117 -11.68 14.54 -9.61
N GLY A 118 -12.31 14.83 -10.76
CA GLY A 118 -11.56 15.12 -11.98
C GLY A 118 -10.68 13.94 -12.40
N ASN A 119 -9.39 14.18 -12.55
CA ASN A 119 -8.42 13.15 -12.89
C ASN A 119 -7.80 12.46 -11.66
N THR A 120 -8.37 12.65 -10.50
CA THR A 120 -7.89 12.04 -9.25
C THR A 120 -8.90 11.02 -8.74
N ILE A 121 -8.43 9.81 -8.43
CA ILE A 121 -9.19 8.76 -7.75
C ILE A 121 -8.67 8.65 -6.32
N ILE A 122 -9.57 8.52 -5.37
CA ILE A 122 -9.29 8.34 -3.96
C ILE A 122 -9.87 7.00 -3.57
N VAL A 123 -9.03 6.09 -3.09
CA VAL A 123 -9.38 4.76 -2.59
C VAL A 123 -9.15 4.76 -1.07
N GLU A 124 -10.21 4.56 -0.32
CA GLU A 124 -10.16 4.42 1.13
C GLU A 124 -10.19 2.92 1.48
N TYR A 125 -9.19 2.44 2.21
CA TYR A 125 -9.11 1.05 2.64
C TYR A 125 -9.59 0.88 4.08
N ALA A 126 -10.03 -0.32 4.41
CA ALA A 126 -10.22 -0.72 5.79
C ALA A 126 -8.85 -0.83 6.48
N VAL A 127 -8.76 -0.27 7.67
CA VAL A 127 -7.56 -0.45 8.50
C VAL A 127 -7.69 -1.75 9.28
N GLU A 128 -6.66 -2.57 9.26
CA GLU A 128 -6.60 -3.79 10.07
C GLU A 128 -6.62 -3.42 11.56
N GLU A 129 -7.44 -4.08 12.34
CA GLU A 129 -7.52 -3.84 13.78
C GLU A 129 -6.17 -4.10 14.44
N GLY A 130 -5.70 -3.12 15.21
CA GLY A 130 -4.40 -3.18 15.89
C GLY A 130 -3.19 -2.87 15.02
N MET A 131 -3.34 -2.49 13.74
CA MET A 131 -2.22 -2.04 12.93
C MET A 131 -1.51 -0.87 13.60
N THR A 132 -0.19 -1.00 13.79
CA THR A 132 0.61 0.00 14.49
C THR A 132 1.21 1.04 13.54
N GLU A 133 1.58 2.21 14.11
CA GLU A 133 2.38 3.21 13.38
C GLU A 133 3.68 2.60 12.81
N MET A 134 4.35 1.75 13.58
CA MET A 134 5.60 1.13 13.15
C MET A 134 5.39 0.22 11.93
N GLU A 135 4.33 -0.56 11.90
CA GLU A 135 3.94 -1.36 10.71
C GLU A 135 3.74 -0.49 9.49
N ALA A 136 2.97 0.59 9.62
CA ALA A 136 2.72 1.52 8.52
C ALA A 136 4.01 2.18 8.02
N VAL A 137 4.90 2.58 8.92
CA VAL A 137 6.21 3.18 8.58
C VAL A 137 7.08 2.19 7.82
N ILE A 138 7.23 0.96 8.31
CA ILE A 138 8.03 -0.09 7.66
C ILE A 138 7.46 -0.41 6.28
N THR A 139 6.14 -0.62 6.17
CA THR A 139 5.46 -0.89 4.90
C THR A 139 5.70 0.23 3.89
N SER A 140 5.57 1.49 4.31
CA SER A 140 5.79 2.66 3.45
C SER A 140 7.24 2.79 3.01
N LYS A 141 8.21 2.51 3.87
CA LYS A 141 9.63 2.51 3.51
C LYS A 141 9.97 1.43 2.49
N LEU A 142 9.48 0.20 2.71
CA LEU A 142 9.69 -0.91 1.79
C LEU A 142 9.05 -0.64 0.43
N LEU A 143 7.84 -0.08 0.41
CA LEU A 143 7.20 0.34 -0.83
C LEU A 143 8.01 1.42 -1.55
N ALA A 144 8.47 2.45 -0.83
CA ALA A 144 9.29 3.51 -1.41
C ALA A 144 10.58 2.97 -2.03
N GLN A 145 11.27 2.05 -1.34
CA GLN A 145 12.46 1.37 -1.87
C GLN A 145 12.13 0.55 -3.12
N ALA A 146 11.06 -0.23 -3.10
CA ALA A 146 10.62 -1.04 -4.24
C ALA A 146 10.29 -0.19 -5.47
N MET A 147 9.80 1.03 -5.24
CA MET A 147 9.48 2.00 -6.30
C MET A 147 10.68 2.89 -6.70
N GLY A 148 11.87 2.61 -6.18
CA GLY A 148 13.12 3.27 -6.58
C GLY A 148 13.44 4.56 -5.84
N ALA A 149 12.76 4.87 -4.75
CA ALA A 149 13.17 5.97 -3.88
C ALA A 149 14.56 5.68 -3.27
N THR A 150 15.34 6.73 -3.04
CA THR A 150 16.67 6.66 -2.44
C THR A 150 16.79 7.68 -1.32
N GLY A 151 17.62 7.38 -0.33
CA GLY A 151 17.86 8.26 0.82
C GLY A 151 17.95 7.47 2.11
N SER A 152 18.57 8.06 3.13
CA SER A 152 18.70 7.41 4.45
C SER A 152 17.41 7.37 5.25
N ASP A 153 16.44 8.17 4.90
CA ASP A 153 15.11 8.24 5.53
C ASP A 153 14.21 7.05 5.21
N ILE A 154 14.50 6.32 4.12
CA ILE A 154 13.80 5.09 3.75
C ILE A 154 14.54 3.82 4.21
N GLU A 155 15.78 3.93 4.71
CA GLU A 155 16.46 2.79 5.30
C GLU A 155 15.76 2.36 6.59
N LEU A 156 15.63 1.04 6.78
CA LEU A 156 15.08 0.51 8.03
C LEU A 156 16.10 0.70 9.16
N THR A 157 15.66 1.23 10.27
CA THR A 157 16.45 1.25 11.51
C THR A 157 16.65 -0.17 12.04
N GLU A 158 17.55 -0.34 12.99
CA GLU A 158 17.76 -1.64 13.65
C GLU A 158 16.48 -2.12 14.37
N GLU A 159 15.73 -1.21 14.98
CA GLU A 159 14.48 -1.50 15.65
C GLU A 159 13.40 -1.93 14.65
N GLU A 160 13.21 -1.18 13.55
CA GLU A 160 12.27 -1.52 12.48
C GLU A 160 12.62 -2.87 11.84
N SER A 161 13.91 -3.15 11.63
CA SER A 161 14.39 -4.41 11.07
C SER A 161 14.09 -5.60 11.99
N LYS A 162 14.30 -5.43 13.30
CA LYS A 162 13.94 -6.45 14.30
C LYS A 162 12.43 -6.67 14.36
N TYR A 163 11.65 -5.60 14.36
CA TYR A 163 10.20 -5.66 14.39
C TYR A 163 9.64 -6.40 13.15
N LEU A 164 10.19 -6.12 11.97
CA LEU A 164 9.85 -6.81 10.73
C LEU A 164 10.25 -8.31 10.80
N ALA A 165 11.44 -8.63 11.29
CA ALA A 165 11.93 -10.00 11.42
C ALA A 165 11.07 -10.85 12.38
N ASN A 166 10.49 -10.21 13.40
CA ASN A 166 9.55 -10.82 14.34
C ASN A 166 8.09 -10.82 13.83
N GLY A 167 7.88 -10.68 12.52
CA GLY A 167 6.54 -10.73 11.92
C GLY A 167 5.61 -9.65 12.45
N PHE A 168 6.12 -8.43 12.65
CA PHE A 168 5.38 -7.30 13.20
C PHE A 168 4.88 -7.54 14.64
N GLY A 169 5.69 -8.26 15.47
CA GLY A 169 5.34 -8.54 16.86
C GLY A 169 4.22 -9.56 17.04
N ARG A 170 3.86 -10.29 15.98
CA ARG A 170 2.75 -11.27 16.00
C ARG A 170 3.20 -12.70 16.31
N TYR A 171 4.50 -12.92 16.48
CA TYR A 171 5.03 -14.15 17.04
C TYR A 171 5.18 -13.93 18.54
N ASP A 172 4.17 -14.35 19.30
CA ASP A 172 4.32 -14.50 20.73
C ASP A 172 5.41 -15.56 21.00
N ASP A 173 6.32 -15.24 21.91
CA ASP A 173 7.41 -16.13 22.37
C ASP A 173 6.87 -17.35 23.19
N ASP A 174 5.73 -17.92 22.83
CA ASP A 174 5.04 -18.96 23.58
C ASP A 174 5.51 -20.39 23.26
N ASP A 175 6.60 -20.54 22.47
CA ASP A 175 7.17 -21.87 22.17
C ASP A 175 8.40 -22.24 23.03
N THR A 176 8.56 -21.65 24.22
CA THR A 176 9.54 -22.15 25.22
C THR A 176 8.89 -23.06 26.25
N ASN A 177 8.07 -24.02 25.81
CA ASN A 177 7.83 -25.22 26.61
C ASN A 177 8.76 -26.34 26.11
N SER A 178 10.00 -26.28 26.56
CA SER A 178 10.85 -27.44 26.59
C SER A 178 10.30 -28.37 27.70
N ASP A 179 9.52 -29.34 27.27
CA ASP A 179 9.23 -30.50 28.07
C ASP A 179 10.56 -31.23 28.31
N ASP A 180 11.24 -30.87 29.41
CA ASP A 180 12.23 -31.70 30.04
C ASP A 180 11.50 -32.92 30.62
N ASP A 181 11.25 -33.93 29.80
CA ASP A 181 10.90 -35.24 30.25
C ASP A 181 12.09 -35.84 31.00
N ASP A 182 12.04 -35.65 32.34
CA ASP A 182 12.85 -36.32 33.30
C ASP A 182 12.58 -37.84 33.25
N VAL A 183 13.40 -38.54 32.45
CA VAL A 183 13.47 -40.00 32.47
C VAL A 183 14.32 -40.43 33.61
N THR A 184 13.75 -40.47 34.84
CA THR A 184 14.32 -41.19 35.95
C THR A 184 14.13 -42.69 35.73
N GLY A 185 15.22 -43.34 35.28
CA GLY A 185 15.34 -44.79 35.33
C GLY A 185 15.31 -45.29 36.76
N SER A 186 14.47 -46.28 36.99
CA SER A 186 14.57 -47.15 38.18
C SER A 186 15.02 -48.52 37.69
N GLU A 187 16.23 -48.85 38.09
CA GLU A 187 16.71 -50.23 38.10
C GLU A 187 16.05 -50.98 39.26
N GLU A 188 15.51 -52.18 39.00
CA GLU A 188 15.59 -53.39 39.81
C GLU A 188 15.41 -54.62 38.92
#